data_524ca960e3f7c3e83b7eb476a37455d3
#
_entry.id   524ca960e3f7c3e83b7eb476a37455d3
#
_cell.length_a   1.000
_cell.length_b   1.000
_cell.length_c   1.000
_cell.angle_alpha   90.00
_cell.angle_beta   90.00
_cell.angle_gamma   90.00
#
_symmetry.space_group_name_H-M   'P 1'
#
loop_
_entity.id
_entity.type
_entity.pdbx_description
1 polymer ?
#
loop_
_entity_poly.entity_id
_entity_poly.type
_entity_poly.pdbx_seq_one_letter_code
_entity_poly.pdbx_strand_id
1 'polypeptide(L)'
;METIGIDKILITTKDFRVKNLTNTSIFGRNVSIKQGGAALPIYSDLSENKIDANSFYHNGKKAIYDISTKGLAIHFNPSKELHPYNLVSAGDKLNKHIAEVEKEMQSIGIVTNIDTMKLSRFDLAKNQSMQYPLPMYHEALKYLKGKRSDSRTAPDGYYIGNKSHETIFYNKSKELKYRKVDAITPDNFARFEPRFKSTDAVKRYTTITSLNDLKKIDAGDIDSMYKSYLNKVVFTRSKLGTQMLIDFENEAQIFNSLKAQMPKGYFNYWLNINSIDSLLIRFGSIEGVKQFLSNAGENRMTIHRNIEKLQEIIATRGVILSSRNEVTPITLLHEIKEKFAA
;
A
#
# COMPACT_ATOMS: atom_id res chain seq x y z
N MET A 1 -6.54 -13.23 15.03
CA MET A 1 -5.61 -12.96 13.92
C MET A 1 -6.23 -11.89 13.03
N GLU A 2 -5.55 -10.79 12.84
CA GLU A 2 -6.01 -9.73 11.95
C GLU A 2 -5.76 -10.16 10.51
N THR A 3 -6.81 -10.46 9.80
CA THR A 3 -6.75 -10.97 8.43
C THR A 3 -6.47 -9.85 7.44
N ILE A 4 -5.68 -10.16 6.42
CA ILE A 4 -5.59 -9.33 5.23
C ILE A 4 -6.87 -9.52 4.44
N GLY A 5 -7.41 -8.44 3.94
CA GLY A 5 -8.67 -8.48 3.20
C GLY A 5 -8.69 -7.57 1.99
N ILE A 6 -9.76 -7.73 1.24
CA ILE A 6 -10.04 -6.96 0.04
C ILE A 6 -10.88 -5.75 0.44
N ASP A 7 -10.41 -4.54 0.07
CA ASP A 7 -11.13 -3.29 0.35
C ASP A 7 -11.96 -2.85 -0.85
N LYS A 8 -11.38 -2.82 -2.05
CA LYS A 8 -12.05 -2.31 -3.25
C LYS A 8 -11.72 -3.12 -4.49
N ILE A 9 -12.72 -3.29 -5.34
CA ILE A 9 -12.62 -3.96 -6.64
C ILE A 9 -13.21 -3.05 -7.73
N LEU A 10 -12.52 -2.99 -8.87
CA LEU A 10 -13.04 -2.43 -10.11
C LEU A 10 -12.83 -3.44 -11.22
N ILE A 11 -13.92 -3.85 -11.84
CA ILE A 11 -13.91 -4.69 -13.03
C ILE A 11 -14.43 -3.92 -14.25
N THR A 12 -13.90 -4.24 -15.42
CA THR A 12 -14.23 -3.53 -16.66
C THR A 12 -14.41 -4.49 -17.82
N THR A 13 -15.33 -4.16 -18.73
CA THR A 13 -15.50 -4.87 -20.01
C THR A 13 -15.95 -3.92 -21.10
N LYS A 14 -15.71 -4.32 -22.35
CA LYS A 14 -16.34 -3.72 -23.53
C LYS A 14 -17.44 -4.59 -24.10
N ASP A 15 -17.56 -5.83 -23.61
CA ASP A 15 -18.56 -6.80 -24.06
C ASP A 15 -19.72 -6.83 -23.07
N PHE A 16 -20.75 -6.03 -23.34
CA PHE A 16 -21.97 -5.94 -22.55
C PHE A 16 -23.12 -5.39 -23.38
N ARG A 17 -24.33 -5.61 -22.90
CA ARG A 17 -25.57 -5.03 -23.44
C ARG A 17 -26.35 -4.38 -22.31
N VAL A 18 -27.06 -3.33 -22.60
CA VAL A 18 -27.99 -2.69 -21.67
C VAL A 18 -29.39 -2.65 -22.25
N LYS A 19 -30.31 -3.27 -21.51
CA LYS A 19 -31.75 -3.17 -21.80
C LYS A 19 -32.25 -1.89 -21.12
N ASN A 20 -33.09 -1.13 -21.82
CA ASN A 20 -33.76 0.06 -21.26
C ASN A 20 -32.79 1.16 -20.72
N LEU A 21 -31.76 1.50 -21.47
CA LEU A 21 -30.82 2.57 -21.10
C LEU A 21 -31.51 3.94 -20.89
N THR A 22 -32.67 4.14 -21.54
CA THR A 22 -33.51 5.35 -21.41
C THR A 22 -34.29 5.40 -20.11
N ASN A 23 -34.26 4.37 -19.28
CA ASN A 23 -34.96 4.37 -18.01
C ASN A 23 -34.25 5.29 -17.00
N THR A 24 -34.70 6.54 -16.90
CA THR A 24 -34.15 7.58 -16.01
C THR A 24 -34.31 7.27 -14.53
N SER A 25 -35.16 6.31 -14.16
CA SER A 25 -35.27 5.84 -12.76
C SER A 25 -34.09 4.95 -12.36
N ILE A 26 -33.44 4.29 -13.32
CA ILE A 26 -32.28 3.42 -13.08
C ILE A 26 -30.98 4.21 -13.29
N PHE A 27 -30.88 4.87 -14.44
CA PHE A 27 -29.71 5.66 -14.80
C PHE A 27 -30.04 7.14 -14.65
N GLY A 28 -29.39 7.86 -13.77
CA GLY A 28 -29.72 9.24 -13.39
C GLY A 28 -29.90 10.24 -14.55
N ARG A 29 -30.44 11.41 -14.24
CA ARG A 29 -31.02 12.40 -15.19
C ARG A 29 -30.07 13.02 -16.23
N ASN A 30 -28.79 12.79 -16.20
CA ASN A 30 -27.80 13.46 -17.08
C ASN A 30 -27.44 12.65 -18.31
N VAL A 31 -28.39 11.88 -18.83
CA VAL A 31 -28.19 11.04 -20.00
C VAL A 31 -28.69 11.79 -21.22
N SER A 32 -27.80 12.37 -22.02
CA SER A 32 -28.14 12.80 -23.37
C SER A 32 -27.77 11.72 -24.37
N ILE A 33 -28.77 11.05 -24.92
CA ILE A 33 -28.60 10.16 -26.07
C ILE A 33 -28.74 11.02 -27.30
N LYS A 34 -27.67 11.19 -28.06
CA LYS A 34 -27.73 11.88 -29.36
C LYS A 34 -27.92 10.87 -30.46
N GLN A 35 -29.01 11.06 -31.28
CA GLN A 35 -29.18 10.32 -32.52
C GLN A 35 -28.05 10.65 -33.49
N GLY A 36 -27.49 9.68 -34.15
CA GLY A 36 -26.61 9.86 -35.28
C GLY A 36 -25.10 9.92 -35.00
N GLY A 37 -24.53 9.39 -33.96
CA GLY A 37 -23.09 9.31 -33.66
C GLY A 37 -22.53 7.89 -33.55
N ALA A 38 -21.19 7.71 -33.51
CA ALA A 38 -20.58 6.38 -33.52
C ALA A 38 -21.23 5.49 -32.44
N ALA A 39 -21.98 4.49 -32.87
CA ALA A 39 -22.59 3.53 -31.98
C ALA A 39 -21.50 2.92 -31.11
N LEU A 40 -21.71 2.85 -29.81
CA LEU A 40 -20.91 1.94 -29.01
C LEU A 40 -21.21 0.55 -29.56
N PRO A 41 -20.19 -0.21 -30.01
CA PRO A 41 -20.40 -1.44 -30.80
C PRO A 41 -21.12 -2.55 -30.07
N ILE A 42 -21.65 -2.29 -28.88
CA ILE A 42 -22.09 -3.29 -27.90
C ILE A 42 -23.58 -3.16 -27.59
N TYR A 43 -24.26 -2.14 -28.09
CA TYR A 43 -25.67 -1.91 -27.77
C TYR A 43 -26.60 -2.33 -28.93
N SER A 44 -27.07 -3.57 -28.88
CA SER A 44 -28.03 -4.04 -29.88
C SER A 44 -29.36 -3.28 -29.84
N ASP A 45 -29.72 -2.71 -28.68
CA ASP A 45 -30.97 -1.95 -28.50
C ASP A 45 -30.77 -0.43 -28.73
N LEU A 46 -29.53 -0.01 -29.03
CA LEU A 46 -29.13 1.38 -29.21
C LEU A 46 -28.40 1.60 -30.55
N SER A 47 -28.63 0.74 -31.54
CA SER A 47 -27.94 0.79 -32.84
C SER A 47 -28.04 2.14 -33.56
N GLU A 48 -28.97 2.98 -33.17
CA GLU A 48 -29.23 4.30 -33.73
C GLU A 48 -28.86 5.48 -32.81
N ASN A 49 -28.45 5.21 -31.56
CA ASN A 49 -28.17 6.25 -30.56
C ASN A 49 -26.71 6.34 -30.20
N LYS A 50 -26.16 7.56 -30.26
CA LYS A 50 -24.81 7.88 -29.77
C LYS A 50 -24.88 8.24 -28.31
N ILE A 51 -24.00 7.62 -27.52
CA ILE A 51 -23.71 8.08 -26.17
C ILE A 51 -22.72 9.23 -26.31
N ASP A 52 -23.09 10.40 -25.81
CA ASP A 52 -22.22 11.53 -25.68
C ASP A 52 -21.08 11.19 -24.68
N ALA A 53 -20.02 11.97 -24.61
CA ALA A 53 -18.84 11.76 -23.77
C ALA A 53 -19.13 11.63 -22.27
N ASN A 54 -20.40 11.79 -21.87
CA ASN A 54 -20.88 11.65 -20.50
C ASN A 54 -21.15 10.18 -20.15
N SER A 55 -20.64 9.73 -19.04
CA SER A 55 -20.90 8.40 -18.51
C SER A 55 -22.31 8.30 -17.93
N PHE A 56 -22.92 7.15 -18.13
CA PHE A 56 -24.14 6.75 -17.43
C PHE A 56 -23.72 6.18 -16.08
N TYR A 57 -24.38 6.63 -15.04
CA TYR A 57 -24.00 6.27 -13.70
C TYR A 57 -25.21 5.73 -12.92
N HIS A 58 -25.08 4.53 -12.39
CA HIS A 58 -26.04 3.97 -11.46
C HIS A 58 -25.35 3.65 -10.13
N ASN A 59 -25.85 4.23 -9.06
CA ASN A 59 -25.39 3.97 -7.70
C ASN A 59 -26.29 2.90 -7.08
N GLY A 60 -25.97 1.63 -7.36
CA GLY A 60 -26.67 0.48 -6.80
C GLY A 60 -26.37 0.26 -5.31
N LYS A 61 -27.08 -0.68 -4.70
CA LYS A 61 -26.86 -1.08 -3.30
C LYS A 61 -25.57 -1.84 -3.12
N LYS A 62 -25.19 -2.67 -4.10
CA LYS A 62 -24.02 -3.54 -4.03
C LYS A 62 -22.81 -2.99 -4.79
N ALA A 63 -23.06 -2.26 -5.88
CA ALA A 63 -22.01 -1.74 -6.73
C ALA A 63 -22.40 -0.40 -7.36
N ILE A 64 -21.42 0.27 -7.92
CA ILE A 64 -21.57 1.45 -8.76
C ILE A 64 -21.30 1.00 -10.19
N TYR A 65 -22.22 1.29 -11.09
CA TYR A 65 -22.14 0.96 -12.50
C TYR A 65 -21.89 2.22 -13.30
N ASP A 66 -20.78 2.27 -14.01
CA ASP A 66 -20.39 3.38 -14.89
C ASP A 66 -20.27 2.87 -16.32
N ILE A 67 -21.10 3.41 -17.19
CA ILE A 67 -21.15 3.08 -18.61
C ILE A 67 -20.67 4.29 -19.40
N SER A 68 -19.65 4.13 -20.20
CA SER A 68 -19.06 5.20 -20.98
C SER A 68 -18.60 4.69 -22.34
N THR A 69 -18.07 5.59 -23.17
CA THR A 69 -17.43 5.23 -24.44
C THR A 69 -16.25 4.27 -24.28
N LYS A 70 -15.71 4.13 -23.04
CA LYS A 70 -14.63 3.19 -22.71
C LYS A 70 -15.14 1.79 -22.37
N GLY A 71 -16.43 1.63 -22.14
CA GLY A 71 -17.07 0.37 -21.76
C GLY A 71 -17.85 0.46 -20.45
N LEU A 72 -18.17 -0.69 -19.88
CA LEU A 72 -18.77 -0.84 -18.57
C LEU A 72 -17.68 -0.98 -17.51
N ALA A 73 -17.78 -0.19 -16.45
CA ALA A 73 -16.98 -0.30 -15.24
C ALA A 73 -17.91 -0.56 -14.04
N ILE A 74 -17.60 -1.57 -13.24
CA ILE A 74 -18.33 -1.91 -12.02
C ILE A 74 -17.40 -1.75 -10.84
N HIS A 75 -17.71 -0.80 -9.97
CA HIS A 75 -17.00 -0.53 -8.74
C HIS A 75 -17.76 -1.13 -7.56
N PHE A 76 -17.13 -1.99 -6.80
CA PHE A 76 -17.74 -2.52 -5.59
C PHE A 76 -16.75 -2.66 -4.44
N ASN A 77 -17.31 -2.62 -3.26
CA ASN A 77 -16.59 -2.64 -2.00
C ASN A 77 -17.16 -3.80 -1.18
N PRO A 78 -16.60 -5.02 -1.29
CA PRO A 78 -17.17 -6.20 -0.64
C PRO A 78 -17.30 -6.05 0.86
N SER A 79 -16.51 -5.16 1.43
CA SER A 79 -16.36 -4.99 2.88
C SER A 79 -17.34 -4.02 3.52
N LYS A 80 -17.97 -3.12 2.77
CA LYS A 80 -18.85 -2.09 3.35
C LYS A 80 -20.05 -2.64 4.11
N GLU A 81 -20.51 -3.82 3.73
CA GLU A 81 -21.70 -4.43 4.30
C GLU A 81 -21.41 -5.48 5.39
N LEU A 82 -20.19 -5.96 5.47
CA LEU A 82 -19.88 -7.17 6.22
C LEU A 82 -19.09 -6.96 7.50
N HIS A 83 -18.41 -5.83 7.65
CA HIS A 83 -17.57 -5.59 8.83
C HIS A 83 -17.29 -4.12 9.09
N PRO A 84 -17.31 -3.65 10.35
CA PRO A 84 -17.01 -2.25 10.69
C PRO A 84 -15.61 -1.81 10.22
N TYR A 85 -14.67 -2.72 10.09
CA TYR A 85 -13.29 -2.43 9.66
C TYR A 85 -13.09 -2.47 8.14
N ASN A 86 -14.14 -2.72 7.35
CA ASN A 86 -14.09 -2.79 5.89
C ASN A 86 -13.00 -3.71 5.34
N LEU A 87 -12.97 -4.97 5.73
CA LEU A 87 -12.12 -6.00 5.14
C LEU A 87 -12.89 -7.30 4.96
N VAL A 88 -12.82 -7.86 3.77
CA VAL A 88 -13.38 -9.18 3.44
C VAL A 88 -12.26 -10.06 2.96
N SER A 89 -12.11 -11.23 3.58
CA SER A 89 -11.23 -12.27 3.08
C SER A 89 -11.74 -12.83 1.76
N ALA A 90 -10.84 -13.38 0.96
CA ALA A 90 -11.20 -14.17 -0.22
C ALA A 90 -12.01 -15.43 0.17
N GLY A 91 -12.62 -16.07 -0.81
CA GLY A 91 -13.42 -17.28 -0.63
C GLY A 91 -14.94 -16.99 -0.61
N ASP A 92 -15.70 -17.80 0.13
CA ASP A 92 -17.17 -17.85 0.04
C ASP A 92 -17.87 -16.51 0.25
N LYS A 93 -17.42 -15.68 1.18
CA LYS A 93 -18.02 -14.36 1.44
C LYS A 93 -17.85 -13.42 0.24
N LEU A 94 -16.67 -13.40 -0.36
CA LEU A 94 -16.40 -12.63 -1.56
C LEU A 94 -17.25 -13.14 -2.73
N ASN A 95 -17.27 -14.46 -2.94
CA ASN A 95 -18.04 -15.08 -4.02
C ASN A 95 -19.56 -14.81 -3.89
N LYS A 96 -20.07 -14.85 -2.65
CA LYS A 96 -21.47 -14.47 -2.38
C LYS A 96 -21.73 -13.01 -2.73
N HIS A 97 -20.83 -12.09 -2.37
CA HIS A 97 -20.98 -10.67 -2.70
C HIS A 97 -20.92 -10.43 -4.21
N ILE A 98 -20.02 -11.11 -4.93
CA ILE A 98 -19.95 -11.06 -6.40
C ILE A 98 -21.25 -11.53 -7.03
N ALA A 99 -21.85 -12.62 -6.53
CA ALA A 99 -23.13 -13.10 -7.01
C ALA A 99 -24.28 -12.10 -6.74
N GLU A 100 -24.23 -11.37 -5.64
CA GLU A 100 -25.21 -10.29 -5.37
C GLU A 100 -25.02 -9.09 -6.31
N VAL A 101 -23.77 -8.72 -6.64
CA VAL A 101 -23.48 -7.69 -7.67
C VAL A 101 -24.00 -8.13 -9.04
N GLU A 102 -23.83 -9.39 -9.41
CA GLU A 102 -24.35 -9.94 -10.67
C GLU A 102 -25.88 -9.89 -10.75
N LYS A 103 -26.57 -10.28 -9.68
CA LYS A 103 -28.04 -10.17 -9.59
C LYS A 103 -28.53 -8.73 -9.70
N GLU A 104 -27.86 -7.79 -9.02
CA GLU A 104 -28.19 -6.38 -9.10
C GLU A 104 -27.99 -5.85 -10.53
N MET A 105 -26.84 -6.18 -11.14
CA MET A 105 -26.52 -5.83 -12.52
C MET A 105 -27.60 -6.30 -13.51
N GLN A 106 -28.04 -7.55 -13.40
CA GLN A 106 -29.12 -8.11 -14.22
C GLN A 106 -30.45 -7.39 -13.98
N SER A 107 -30.78 -7.05 -12.72
CA SER A 107 -32.00 -6.37 -12.36
C SER A 107 -32.13 -4.96 -12.96
N ILE A 108 -30.99 -4.28 -13.18
CA ILE A 108 -30.95 -2.97 -13.84
C ILE A 108 -30.80 -3.06 -15.35
N GLY A 109 -30.87 -4.28 -15.91
CA GLY A 109 -30.88 -4.52 -17.36
C GLY A 109 -29.49 -4.60 -18.00
N ILE A 110 -28.39 -4.67 -17.24
CA ILE A 110 -27.06 -4.90 -17.78
C ILE A 110 -26.84 -6.40 -17.95
N VAL A 111 -26.47 -6.81 -19.16
CA VAL A 111 -26.17 -8.20 -19.52
C VAL A 111 -24.73 -8.31 -20.00
N THR A 112 -23.95 -9.07 -19.30
CA THR A 112 -22.55 -9.41 -19.65
C THR A 112 -22.14 -10.68 -18.93
N ASN A 113 -21.08 -11.32 -19.38
CA ASN A 113 -20.42 -12.38 -18.61
C ASN A 113 -19.45 -11.72 -17.61
N ILE A 114 -19.88 -11.63 -16.36
CA ILE A 114 -19.11 -10.97 -15.29
C ILE A 114 -17.75 -11.67 -15.07
N ASP A 115 -17.66 -12.98 -15.28
CA ASP A 115 -16.45 -13.77 -15.06
C ASP A 115 -15.31 -13.42 -16.04
N THR A 116 -15.67 -12.94 -17.24
CA THR A 116 -14.70 -12.53 -18.25
C THR A 116 -14.25 -11.08 -18.09
N MET A 117 -14.85 -10.33 -17.18
CA MET A 117 -14.50 -8.94 -16.93
C MET A 117 -13.07 -8.83 -16.37
N LYS A 118 -12.33 -7.87 -16.90
CA LYS A 118 -10.95 -7.60 -16.48
C LYS A 118 -10.92 -6.89 -15.14
N LEU A 119 -10.04 -7.33 -14.27
CA LEU A 119 -9.77 -6.66 -13.01
C LEU A 119 -8.89 -5.43 -13.26
N SER A 120 -9.49 -4.23 -13.15
CA SER A 120 -8.83 -2.96 -13.47
C SER A 120 -8.37 -2.19 -12.24
N ARG A 121 -8.90 -2.53 -11.07
CA ARG A 121 -8.41 -2.07 -9.76
C ARG A 121 -8.63 -3.14 -8.71
N PHE A 122 -7.65 -3.26 -7.84
CA PHE A 122 -7.70 -4.19 -6.72
C PHE A 122 -6.97 -3.59 -5.52
N ASP A 123 -7.69 -3.36 -4.44
CA ASP A 123 -7.13 -2.78 -3.23
C ASP A 123 -7.14 -3.86 -2.13
N LEU A 124 -5.96 -4.14 -1.62
CA LEU A 124 -5.74 -5.02 -0.47
C LEU A 124 -5.47 -4.19 0.77
N ALA A 125 -5.84 -4.67 1.95
CA ALA A 125 -5.58 -3.96 3.17
C ALA A 125 -5.36 -4.89 4.36
N LYS A 126 -4.58 -4.42 5.33
CA LYS A 126 -4.43 -5.00 6.65
C LYS A 126 -4.55 -3.89 7.69
N ASN A 127 -5.25 -4.17 8.79
CA ASN A 127 -5.34 -3.28 9.93
C ASN A 127 -4.46 -3.81 11.04
N GLN A 128 -3.79 -2.91 11.77
CA GLN A 128 -2.93 -3.29 12.91
C GLN A 128 -2.94 -2.20 13.99
N SER A 129 -2.92 -2.63 15.24
CA SER A 129 -2.62 -1.72 16.35
C SER A 129 -1.12 -1.47 16.40
N MET A 130 -0.74 -0.20 16.39
CA MET A 130 0.64 0.23 16.43
C MET A 130 1.03 0.61 17.87
N GLN A 131 2.29 0.41 18.21
CA GLN A 131 2.80 0.68 19.55
C GLN A 131 2.84 2.18 19.89
N TYR A 132 3.13 3.01 18.88
CA TYR A 132 3.34 4.45 19.04
C TYR A 132 2.27 5.27 18.29
N PRO A 133 2.16 6.59 18.57
CA PRO A 133 1.29 7.48 17.82
C PRO A 133 1.60 7.49 16.31
N LEU A 134 0.56 7.43 15.49
CA LEU A 134 0.70 7.29 14.04
C LEU A 134 1.49 8.41 13.33
N PRO A 135 1.50 9.67 13.79
CA PRO A 135 2.36 10.70 13.20
C PRO A 135 3.85 10.35 13.23
N MET A 136 4.32 9.59 14.23
CA MET A 136 5.71 9.13 14.30
C MET A 136 6.06 8.19 13.16
N TYR A 137 5.14 7.29 12.80
CA TYR A 137 5.33 6.39 11.67
C TYR A 137 5.31 7.13 10.32
N HIS A 138 4.53 8.20 10.19
CA HIS A 138 4.54 9.05 8.99
C HIS A 138 5.93 9.66 8.77
N GLU A 139 6.60 10.10 9.83
CA GLU A 139 7.97 10.61 9.74
C GLU A 139 8.94 9.48 9.33
N ALA A 140 8.82 8.31 9.93
CA ALA A 140 9.64 7.15 9.58
C ALA A 140 9.43 6.71 8.12
N LEU A 141 8.19 6.71 7.63
CA LEU A 141 7.86 6.33 6.26
C LEU A 141 8.47 7.25 5.19
N LYS A 142 8.84 8.50 5.54
CA LYS A 142 9.56 9.41 4.61
C LYS A 142 10.92 8.87 4.16
N TYR A 143 11.47 7.94 4.90
CA TYR A 143 12.72 7.26 4.54
C TYR A 143 12.51 6.07 3.59
N LEU A 144 11.27 5.60 3.40
CA LEU A 144 10.98 4.59 2.39
C LEU A 144 10.97 5.22 1.00
N LYS A 145 11.67 4.59 0.07
CA LYS A 145 11.67 4.96 -1.34
C LYS A 145 11.22 3.77 -2.16
N GLY A 146 9.94 3.71 -2.48
CA GLY A 146 9.42 2.66 -3.35
C GLY A 146 10.10 2.65 -4.73
N LYS A 147 10.20 1.47 -5.34
CA LYS A 147 10.78 1.32 -6.68
C LYS A 147 9.93 2.07 -7.71
N ARG A 148 10.50 3.09 -8.39
CA ARG A 148 9.79 3.94 -9.36
C ARG A 148 8.52 4.58 -8.77
N SER A 149 8.58 5.00 -7.54
CA SER A 149 7.47 5.54 -6.79
C SER A 149 7.85 6.87 -6.18
N ASP A 150 6.88 7.77 -6.11
CA ASP A 150 6.96 8.99 -5.34
C ASP A 150 6.33 8.77 -3.97
N SER A 151 6.71 9.57 -3.01
CA SER A 151 6.10 9.55 -1.69
C SER A 151 5.53 10.92 -1.36
N ARG A 152 4.38 10.93 -0.69
CA ARG A 152 3.73 12.17 -0.27
C ARG A 152 3.03 11.98 1.08
N THR A 153 3.11 13.01 1.89
CA THR A 153 2.32 13.11 3.13
C THR A 153 0.98 13.77 2.81
N ALA A 154 -0.08 13.25 3.41
CA ALA A 154 -1.39 13.89 3.45
C ALA A 154 -1.84 14.02 4.91
N PRO A 155 -2.83 14.88 5.24
CA PRO A 155 -3.27 15.12 6.60
C PRO A 155 -3.60 13.84 7.39
N ASP A 156 -4.09 12.81 6.71
CA ASP A 156 -4.57 11.58 7.32
C ASP A 156 -3.70 10.36 7.03
N GLY A 157 -2.60 10.51 6.26
CA GLY A 157 -1.81 9.35 5.89
C GLY A 157 -0.55 9.65 5.10
N TYR A 158 0.19 8.60 4.82
CA TYR A 158 1.40 8.60 4.02
C TYR A 158 1.21 7.71 2.79
N TYR A 159 1.61 8.20 1.63
CA TYR A 159 1.41 7.55 0.33
C TYR A 159 2.75 7.23 -0.30
N ILE A 160 2.91 6.02 -0.82
CA ILE A 160 4.08 5.58 -1.58
C ILE A 160 3.57 4.93 -2.86
N GLY A 161 3.90 5.48 -4.02
CA GLY A 161 3.45 4.88 -5.28
C GLY A 161 3.54 5.79 -6.48
N ASN A 162 2.78 5.43 -7.51
CA ASN A 162 2.67 6.17 -8.76
C ASN A 162 1.24 6.07 -9.33
N LYS A 163 1.08 6.45 -10.60
CA LYS A 163 -0.25 6.43 -11.26
C LYS A 163 -0.84 5.02 -11.38
N SER A 164 -0.02 3.96 -11.47
CA SER A 164 -0.49 2.59 -11.68
C SER A 164 -0.70 1.79 -10.38
N HIS A 165 0.09 2.07 -9.36
CA HIS A 165 -0.04 1.45 -8.03
C HIS A 165 0.38 2.41 -6.93
N GLU A 166 -0.20 2.24 -5.75
CA GLU A 166 0.04 3.11 -4.60
C GLU A 166 -0.19 2.32 -3.31
N THR A 167 0.57 2.60 -2.30
CA THR A 167 0.34 2.08 -0.95
C THR A 167 0.06 3.24 -0.02
N ILE A 168 -0.96 3.10 0.81
CA ILE A 168 -1.35 4.12 1.79
C ILE A 168 -1.21 3.54 3.18
N PHE A 169 -0.58 4.30 4.06
CA PHE A 169 -0.57 4.06 5.50
C PHE A 169 -1.35 5.19 6.18
N TYR A 170 -2.40 4.86 6.93
CA TYR A 170 -3.24 5.88 7.54
C TYR A 170 -3.93 5.44 8.84
N ASN A 171 -4.45 6.44 9.57
CA ASN A 171 -5.19 6.23 10.81
C ASN A 171 -6.62 5.73 10.53
N LYS A 172 -6.84 4.44 10.75
CA LYS A 172 -8.14 3.81 10.53
C LYS A 172 -9.17 4.21 11.59
N SER A 173 -8.75 4.42 12.84
CA SER A 173 -9.67 4.88 13.90
C SER A 173 -10.24 6.25 13.58
N LYS A 174 -9.41 7.17 13.05
CA LYS A 174 -9.84 8.51 12.66
C LYS A 174 -10.85 8.45 11.50
N GLU A 175 -10.58 7.60 10.49
CA GLU A 175 -11.52 7.38 9.39
C GLU A 175 -12.87 6.84 9.85
N LEU A 176 -12.88 5.86 10.75
CA LEU A 176 -14.12 5.28 11.29
C LEU A 176 -14.93 6.31 12.09
N LYS A 177 -14.27 7.10 12.93
CA LYS A 177 -14.90 8.22 13.65
C LYS A 177 -15.52 9.25 12.70
N TYR A 178 -14.80 9.62 11.64
CA TYR A 178 -15.30 10.54 10.63
C TYR A 178 -16.55 9.99 9.92
N ARG A 179 -16.58 8.70 9.66
CA ARG A 179 -17.72 8.00 9.03
C ARG A 179 -18.86 7.72 10.02
N LYS A 180 -18.74 8.12 11.28
CA LYS A 180 -19.72 7.84 12.35
C LYS A 180 -20.01 6.35 12.51
N VAL A 181 -19.01 5.51 12.28
CA VAL A 181 -19.09 4.07 12.55
C VAL A 181 -18.83 3.87 14.02
N ASP A 182 -19.83 3.35 14.71
CA ASP A 182 -19.71 3.01 16.14
C ASP A 182 -18.91 1.71 16.29
N ALA A 183 -17.60 1.84 16.32
CA ALA A 183 -16.68 0.74 16.48
C ALA A 183 -15.63 1.08 17.54
N ILE A 184 -15.50 0.21 18.53
CA ILE A 184 -14.39 0.29 19.49
C ILE A 184 -13.11 -0.07 18.75
N THR A 185 -12.29 0.92 18.50
CA THR A 185 -10.98 0.71 17.88
C THR A 185 -9.88 0.94 18.91
N PRO A 186 -8.81 0.14 18.87
CA PRO A 186 -7.63 0.40 19.66
C PRO A 186 -7.04 1.78 19.34
N ASP A 187 -6.34 2.37 20.30
CA ASP A 187 -5.49 3.52 20.03
C ASP A 187 -4.44 3.16 18.98
N ASN A 188 -4.03 4.14 18.18
CA ASN A 188 -3.05 3.95 17.10
C ASN A 188 -3.41 2.85 16.10
N PHE A 189 -4.69 2.66 15.82
CA PHE A 189 -5.14 1.67 14.86
C PHE A 189 -4.87 2.13 13.42
N ALA A 190 -3.93 1.49 12.77
CA ALA A 190 -3.45 1.82 11.44
C ALA A 190 -3.96 0.85 10.38
N ARG A 191 -4.09 1.36 9.16
CA ARG A 191 -4.27 0.55 7.94
C ARG A 191 -3.13 0.77 6.99
N PHE A 192 -2.63 -0.33 6.42
CA PHE A 192 -1.68 -0.33 5.32
C PHE A 192 -2.35 -0.96 4.11
N GLU A 193 -2.50 -0.19 3.03
CA GLU A 193 -3.40 -0.49 1.93
C GLU A 193 -2.70 -0.35 0.58
N PRO A 194 -2.14 -1.44 0.01
CA PRO A 194 -1.75 -1.51 -1.39
C PRO A 194 -2.95 -1.36 -2.31
N ARG A 195 -2.84 -0.47 -3.30
CA ARG A 195 -3.83 -0.19 -4.34
C ARG A 195 -3.23 -0.41 -5.71
N PHE A 196 -3.73 -1.38 -6.44
CA PHE A 196 -3.37 -1.62 -7.84
C PHE A 196 -4.42 -0.93 -8.72
N LYS A 197 -4.03 0.17 -9.39
CA LYS A 197 -4.95 1.11 -10.05
C LYS A 197 -5.06 0.94 -11.56
N SER A 198 -4.48 -0.12 -12.11
CA SER A 198 -4.56 -0.48 -13.52
C SER A 198 -4.52 -1.98 -13.71
N THR A 199 -5.09 -2.47 -14.80
CA THR A 199 -5.06 -3.90 -15.18
C THR A 199 -3.63 -4.46 -15.20
N ASP A 200 -2.67 -3.70 -15.72
CA ASP A 200 -1.26 -4.11 -15.76
C ASP A 200 -0.63 -4.21 -14.36
N ALA A 201 -0.99 -3.30 -13.47
CA ALA A 201 -0.51 -3.35 -12.08
C ALA A 201 -1.14 -4.54 -11.34
N VAL A 202 -2.44 -4.77 -11.48
CA VAL A 202 -3.11 -5.94 -10.91
C VAL A 202 -2.43 -7.21 -11.40
N LYS A 203 -2.31 -7.42 -12.72
CA LYS A 203 -1.65 -8.59 -13.29
C LYS A 203 -0.21 -8.77 -12.80
N ARG A 204 0.56 -7.67 -12.72
CA ARG A 204 1.99 -7.72 -12.33
C ARG A 204 2.20 -8.13 -10.89
N TYR A 205 1.34 -7.66 -9.99
CA TYR A 205 1.57 -7.80 -8.55
C TYR A 205 0.70 -8.87 -7.89
N THR A 206 -0.37 -9.32 -8.56
CA THR A 206 -1.31 -10.30 -7.98
C THR A 206 -1.49 -11.55 -8.82
N THR A 207 -1.02 -11.57 -10.07
CA THR A 207 -1.28 -12.64 -11.07
C THR A 207 -2.76 -12.82 -11.45
N ILE A 208 -3.67 -12.06 -10.86
CA ILE A 208 -5.10 -12.08 -11.16
C ILE A 208 -5.35 -11.20 -12.39
N THR A 209 -6.16 -11.66 -13.33
CA THR A 209 -6.48 -10.92 -14.57
C THR A 209 -7.96 -10.67 -14.76
N SER A 210 -8.79 -11.55 -14.24
CA SER A 210 -10.24 -11.54 -14.40
C SER A 210 -10.96 -11.76 -13.07
N LEU A 211 -12.26 -11.54 -13.07
CA LEU A 211 -13.09 -11.86 -11.91
C LEU A 211 -13.14 -13.37 -11.66
N ASN A 212 -13.07 -14.19 -12.71
CA ASN A 212 -13.01 -15.64 -12.56
C ASN A 212 -11.73 -16.10 -11.83
N ASP A 213 -10.58 -15.43 -12.08
CA ASP A 213 -9.36 -15.71 -11.31
C ASP A 213 -9.56 -15.33 -9.84
N LEU A 214 -10.18 -14.15 -9.58
CA LEU A 214 -10.44 -13.67 -8.23
C LEU A 214 -11.37 -14.60 -7.42
N LYS A 215 -12.33 -15.23 -8.07
CA LYS A 215 -13.23 -16.21 -7.42
C LYS A 215 -12.52 -17.48 -6.93
N LYS A 216 -11.35 -17.79 -7.49
CA LYS A 216 -10.60 -19.03 -7.19
C LYS A 216 -9.55 -18.87 -6.11
N ILE A 217 -9.20 -17.63 -5.74
CA ILE A 217 -8.18 -17.38 -4.72
C ILE A 217 -8.75 -17.58 -3.31
N ASP A 218 -7.87 -17.97 -2.41
CA ASP A 218 -8.15 -18.11 -0.99
C ASP A 218 -7.50 -17.01 -0.13
N ALA A 219 -7.65 -17.12 1.18
CA ALA A 219 -7.07 -16.18 2.12
C ALA A 219 -5.52 -16.24 2.15
N GLY A 220 -4.94 -17.41 1.92
CA GLY A 220 -3.49 -17.60 1.85
C GLY A 220 -2.89 -16.93 0.62
N ASP A 221 -3.58 -17.01 -0.52
CA ASP A 221 -3.18 -16.31 -1.73
C ASP A 221 -3.15 -14.79 -1.52
N ILE A 222 -4.19 -14.24 -0.89
CA ILE A 222 -4.27 -12.81 -0.56
C ILE A 222 -3.13 -12.39 0.37
N ASP A 223 -2.87 -13.17 1.42
CA ASP A 223 -1.76 -12.91 2.35
C ASP A 223 -0.41 -12.90 1.60
N SER A 224 -0.17 -13.91 0.77
CA SER A 224 1.04 -14.04 -0.02
C SER A 224 1.24 -12.87 -1.00
N MET A 225 0.19 -12.47 -1.73
CA MET A 225 0.22 -11.34 -2.65
C MET A 225 0.53 -10.03 -1.92
N TYR A 226 -0.14 -9.78 -0.81
CA TYR A 226 0.03 -8.59 0.00
C TYR A 226 1.46 -8.45 0.53
N LYS A 227 1.97 -9.49 1.19
CA LYS A 227 3.33 -9.53 1.74
C LYS A 227 4.40 -9.44 0.64
N SER A 228 4.23 -10.21 -0.44
CA SER A 228 5.13 -10.18 -1.58
C SER A 228 5.23 -8.78 -2.20
N TYR A 229 4.10 -8.09 -2.37
CA TYR A 229 4.09 -6.72 -2.87
C TYR A 229 4.80 -5.76 -1.93
N LEU A 230 4.48 -5.78 -0.63
CA LEU A 230 5.12 -4.90 0.34
C LEU A 230 6.63 -5.12 0.38
N ASN A 231 7.08 -6.36 0.45
CA ASN A 231 8.50 -6.69 0.47
C ASN A 231 9.22 -6.30 -0.82
N LYS A 232 8.62 -6.53 -1.99
CA LYS A 232 9.25 -6.25 -3.29
C LYS A 232 9.18 -4.80 -3.75
N VAL A 233 8.22 -4.01 -3.26
CA VAL A 233 7.95 -2.67 -3.78
C VAL A 233 8.13 -1.59 -2.73
N VAL A 234 7.62 -1.80 -1.53
CA VAL A 234 7.61 -0.79 -0.46
C VAL A 234 8.90 -0.85 0.37
N PHE A 235 9.22 -2.04 0.86
CA PHE A 235 10.37 -2.22 1.77
C PHE A 235 11.70 -2.56 1.08
N THR A 236 11.74 -2.63 -0.25
CA THR A 236 12.99 -2.92 -0.99
C THR A 236 14.00 -1.80 -0.99
N ARG A 237 13.55 -0.57 -0.82
CA ARG A 237 14.42 0.61 -0.86
C ARG A 237 14.01 1.56 0.24
N SER A 238 14.72 1.57 1.34
CA SER A 238 14.65 2.71 2.23
C SER A 238 15.91 3.54 2.04
N LYS A 239 15.78 4.85 2.20
CA LYS A 239 16.97 5.71 2.35
C LYS A 239 17.79 5.29 3.57
N LEU A 240 17.16 4.57 4.50
CA LEU A 240 17.75 4.00 5.70
C LEU A 240 18.02 2.48 5.56
N GLY A 241 17.21 1.76 4.82
CA GLY A 241 17.11 0.31 4.95
C GLY A 241 17.62 -0.52 3.79
N THR A 242 17.79 0.01 2.57
CA THR A 242 18.54 -0.74 1.55
C THR A 242 20.01 -0.78 1.93
N GLN A 243 20.50 0.27 2.57
CA GLN A 243 21.80 0.26 3.20
C GLN A 243 21.83 -0.62 4.46
N MET A 244 20.74 -0.75 5.22
CA MET A 244 20.71 -1.55 6.45
C MET A 244 20.50 -3.05 6.26
N LEU A 245 19.83 -3.50 5.21
CA LEU A 245 19.55 -4.94 5.00
C LEU A 245 20.48 -5.60 3.98
N ILE A 246 21.12 -4.81 3.11
CA ILE A 246 22.02 -5.33 2.07
C ILE A 246 23.47 -5.05 2.40
N ASP A 247 23.79 -4.07 3.25
CA ASP A 247 25.12 -3.50 3.33
C ASP A 247 25.86 -3.63 4.65
N PHE A 248 25.41 -4.49 5.58
CA PHE A 248 26.32 -4.85 6.69
C PHE A 248 27.63 -5.44 6.14
N GLU A 249 27.54 -6.29 5.12
CA GLU A 249 28.73 -6.85 4.47
C GLU A 249 29.51 -5.79 3.69
N ASN A 250 28.83 -4.94 2.92
CA ASN A 250 29.49 -3.89 2.15
C ASN A 250 30.03 -2.77 3.04
N GLU A 251 29.29 -2.36 4.07
CA GLU A 251 29.77 -1.38 5.04
C GLU A 251 30.97 -1.91 5.84
N ALA A 252 30.93 -3.19 6.22
CA ALA A 252 32.07 -3.86 6.85
C ALA A 252 33.26 -3.96 5.90
N GLN A 253 33.06 -4.20 4.61
CA GLN A 253 34.11 -4.18 3.60
C GLN A 253 34.70 -2.78 3.43
N ILE A 254 33.87 -1.73 3.37
CA ILE A 254 34.30 -0.33 3.30
C ILE A 254 35.11 0.04 4.57
N PHE A 255 34.57 -0.28 5.74
CA PHE A 255 35.23 -0.02 7.02
C PHE A 255 36.55 -0.71 7.11
N ASN A 256 36.65 -1.99 6.79
CA ASN A 256 37.88 -2.76 6.79
C ASN A 256 38.87 -2.29 5.72
N SER A 257 38.39 -1.87 4.54
CA SER A 257 39.24 -1.25 3.52
C SER A 257 39.86 0.08 4.01
N LEU A 258 39.06 0.93 4.65
CA LEU A 258 39.56 2.17 5.28
C LEU A 258 40.61 1.88 6.36
N LYS A 259 40.37 0.87 7.22
CA LYS A 259 41.28 0.43 8.24
C LYS A 259 42.62 -0.07 7.66
N ALA A 260 42.55 -0.81 6.55
CA ALA A 260 43.76 -1.29 5.85
C ALA A 260 44.55 -0.16 5.20
N GLN A 261 43.86 0.82 4.59
CA GLN A 261 44.50 1.96 3.90
C GLN A 261 45.00 3.04 4.88
N MET A 262 44.30 3.22 6.01
CA MET A 262 44.58 4.27 6.99
C MET A 262 44.62 3.69 8.41
N PRO A 263 45.65 2.94 8.80
CA PRO A 263 45.70 2.27 10.11
C PRO A 263 45.53 3.21 11.31
N LYS A 264 45.86 4.49 11.13
CA LYS A 264 45.65 5.55 12.14
C LYS A 264 44.60 6.55 11.59
N GLY A 265 43.51 6.73 12.33
CA GLY A 265 42.49 7.73 12.00
C GLY A 265 41.33 7.25 11.12
N TYR A 266 41.31 5.97 10.70
CA TYR A 266 40.22 5.40 9.88
C TYR A 266 38.84 5.63 10.49
N PHE A 267 38.67 5.52 11.79
CA PHE A 267 37.40 5.73 12.46
C PHE A 267 36.93 7.18 12.37
N ASN A 268 37.81 8.16 12.53
CA ASN A 268 37.45 9.57 12.32
C ASN A 268 37.06 9.85 10.88
N TYR A 269 37.78 9.27 9.94
CA TYR A 269 37.50 9.41 8.53
C TYR A 269 36.12 8.77 8.18
N TRP A 270 35.84 7.59 8.71
CA TRP A 270 34.55 6.93 8.59
C TRP A 270 33.42 7.74 9.22
N LEU A 271 33.64 8.35 10.42
CA LEU A 271 32.68 9.27 11.03
C LEU A 271 32.46 10.54 10.21
N ASN A 272 33.46 11.04 9.52
CA ASN A 272 33.34 12.25 8.67
C ASN A 272 32.63 11.97 7.36
N ILE A 273 32.87 10.81 6.74
CA ILE A 273 32.15 10.39 5.52
C ILE A 273 30.68 10.17 5.83
N ASN A 274 30.41 9.53 6.95
CA ASN A 274 29.05 9.31 7.41
C ASN A 274 28.78 10.37 8.49
N SER A 275 27.89 11.31 8.26
CA SER A 275 27.50 12.21 9.35
C SER A 275 27.05 11.36 10.56
N ILE A 276 27.32 11.83 11.78
CA ILE A 276 26.93 11.11 13.00
C ILE A 276 25.44 10.80 13.00
N ASP A 277 24.61 11.75 12.56
CA ASP A 277 23.17 11.56 12.41
C ASP A 277 22.83 10.43 11.44
N SER A 278 23.56 10.33 10.33
CA SER A 278 23.40 9.24 9.37
C SER A 278 23.81 7.88 9.96
N LEU A 279 24.85 7.84 10.78
CA LEU A 279 25.27 6.62 11.47
C LEU A 279 24.26 6.19 12.53
N LEU A 280 23.78 7.12 13.34
CA LEU A 280 22.77 6.83 14.36
C LEU A 280 21.44 6.41 13.74
N ILE A 281 21.06 7.04 12.64
CA ILE A 281 19.91 6.62 11.85
C ILE A 281 20.13 5.22 11.26
N ARG A 282 21.33 4.95 10.72
CA ARG A 282 21.68 3.67 10.08
C ARG A 282 21.72 2.51 11.06
N PHE A 283 22.33 2.70 12.21
CA PHE A 283 22.54 1.65 13.21
C PHE A 283 21.54 1.67 14.37
N GLY A 284 20.62 2.61 14.35
CA GLY A 284 19.51 2.74 15.29
C GLY A 284 19.88 3.29 16.65
N SER A 285 21.15 3.13 17.07
CA SER A 285 21.62 3.57 18.38
C SER A 285 23.16 3.47 18.46
N ILE A 286 23.74 4.02 19.51
CA ILE A 286 25.15 3.81 19.86
C ILE A 286 25.46 2.31 20.06
N GLU A 287 24.53 1.57 20.65
CA GLU A 287 24.69 0.12 20.84
C GLU A 287 24.71 -0.62 19.51
N GLY A 288 23.88 -0.18 18.53
CA GLY A 288 23.91 -0.69 17.16
C GLY A 288 25.26 -0.44 16.47
N VAL A 289 25.84 0.76 16.63
CA VAL A 289 27.22 1.05 16.15
C VAL A 289 28.24 0.15 16.81
N LYS A 290 28.15 -0.06 18.12
CA LYS A 290 29.03 -0.95 18.89
C LYS A 290 28.98 -2.38 18.39
N GLN A 291 27.78 -2.89 18.16
CA GLN A 291 27.54 -4.24 17.61
C GLN A 291 28.11 -4.37 16.19
N PHE A 292 27.92 -3.35 15.34
CA PHE A 292 28.56 -3.30 14.02
C PHE A 292 30.05 -3.40 14.08
N LEU A 293 30.73 -2.58 14.94
CA LEU A 293 32.17 -2.60 15.11
C LEU A 293 32.67 -3.97 15.59
N SER A 294 31.92 -4.62 16.48
CA SER A 294 32.23 -5.99 16.94
C SER A 294 32.17 -7.00 15.80
N ASN A 295 31.13 -6.92 14.98
CA ASN A 295 30.93 -7.80 13.81
C ASN A 295 31.96 -7.53 12.70
N ALA A 296 32.45 -6.29 12.58
CA ALA A 296 33.54 -5.92 11.68
C ALA A 296 34.95 -6.35 12.17
N GLY A 297 35.00 -7.08 13.30
CA GLY A 297 36.23 -7.65 13.81
C GLY A 297 37.14 -6.67 14.62
N GLU A 298 36.53 -5.58 15.13
CA GLU A 298 37.26 -4.69 16.04
C GLU A 298 37.46 -5.34 17.41
N ASN A 299 38.63 -5.08 18.03
CA ASN A 299 38.86 -5.57 19.39
C ASN A 299 38.11 -4.72 20.44
N ARG A 300 37.83 -5.32 21.59
CA ARG A 300 37.01 -4.73 22.66
C ARG A 300 37.53 -3.34 23.12
N MET A 301 38.84 -3.14 23.22
CA MET A 301 39.45 -1.88 23.66
C MET A 301 39.26 -0.77 22.61
N THR A 302 39.38 -1.12 21.32
CA THR A 302 39.16 -0.20 20.21
C THR A 302 37.70 0.19 20.12
N ILE A 303 36.79 -0.78 20.28
CA ILE A 303 35.34 -0.51 20.32
C ILE A 303 35.02 0.48 21.44
N HIS A 304 35.52 0.22 22.65
CA HIS A 304 35.28 1.10 23.81
C HIS A 304 35.68 2.54 23.53
N ARG A 305 36.93 2.75 23.10
CA ARG A 305 37.47 4.09 22.77
C ARG A 305 36.67 4.78 21.63
N ASN A 306 36.26 4.03 20.62
CA ASN A 306 35.51 4.58 19.51
C ASN A 306 34.10 5.00 19.93
N ILE A 307 33.47 4.23 20.81
CA ILE A 307 32.12 4.54 21.33
C ILE A 307 32.19 5.73 22.29
N GLU A 308 33.17 5.80 23.18
CA GLU A 308 33.40 6.98 24.05
C GLU A 308 33.57 8.24 23.23
N LYS A 309 34.39 8.20 22.18
CA LYS A 309 34.55 9.33 21.27
C LYS A 309 33.26 9.72 20.54
N LEU A 310 32.48 8.74 20.09
CA LEU A 310 31.17 9.00 19.47
C LEU A 310 30.21 9.69 20.46
N GLN A 311 30.17 9.22 21.71
CA GLN A 311 29.39 9.82 22.79
C GLN A 311 29.83 11.26 23.12
N GLU A 312 31.13 11.52 23.16
CA GLU A 312 31.71 12.86 23.38
C GLU A 312 31.29 13.84 22.26
N ILE A 313 31.40 13.40 21.01
CA ILE A 313 30.96 14.23 19.86
C ILE A 313 29.47 14.52 19.90
N ILE A 314 28.65 13.53 20.25
CA ILE A 314 27.21 13.68 20.40
C ILE A 314 26.88 14.68 21.50
N ALA A 315 27.52 14.54 22.68
CA ALA A 315 27.33 15.46 23.79
C ALA A 315 27.73 16.91 23.44
N THR A 316 28.85 17.06 22.74
CA THR A 316 29.37 18.39 22.32
C THR A 316 28.46 19.06 21.29
N ARG A 317 27.76 18.30 20.44
CA ARG A 317 26.83 18.83 19.44
C ARG A 317 25.41 19.07 19.96
N GLY A 318 25.13 18.80 21.23
CA GLY A 318 23.80 18.93 21.83
C GLY A 318 22.79 17.93 21.29
N VAL A 319 23.27 16.87 20.68
CA VAL A 319 22.41 15.75 20.24
C VAL A 319 22.04 14.96 21.50
N ILE A 320 20.84 15.13 21.96
CA ILE A 320 20.30 14.37 23.09
C ILE A 320 19.95 12.98 22.55
N LEU A 321 20.79 12.01 22.78
CA LEU A 321 20.42 10.60 22.66
C LEU A 321 19.85 10.19 24.01
N SER A 322 18.56 10.03 24.07
CA SER A 322 17.96 9.44 25.24
C SER A 322 18.29 7.95 25.32
N SER A 323 18.31 7.47 26.54
CA SER A 323 18.62 6.08 26.87
C SER A 323 17.67 5.10 26.22
N ARG A 324 18.13 3.90 25.95
CA ARG A 324 17.51 2.58 25.64
C ARG A 324 16.06 2.44 25.18
N ASN A 325 15.24 3.49 25.26
CA ASN A 325 13.80 3.50 24.91
C ASN A 325 13.47 4.50 23.79
N GLU A 326 14.44 5.04 23.07
CA GLU A 326 14.13 5.98 21.99
C GLU A 326 13.57 5.27 20.77
N VAL A 327 12.44 5.79 20.38
CA VAL A 327 11.74 5.41 19.17
C VAL A 327 12.46 6.05 18.00
N THR A 328 13.28 5.27 17.32
CA THR A 328 13.99 5.73 16.11
C THR A 328 13.13 5.46 14.87
N PRO A 329 13.32 6.18 13.74
CA PRO A 329 12.68 5.86 12.48
C PRO A 329 12.87 4.39 12.07
N ILE A 330 13.98 3.78 12.44
CA ILE A 330 14.30 2.38 12.14
C ILE A 330 13.43 1.42 12.94
N THR A 331 13.30 1.64 14.25
CA THR A 331 12.44 0.80 15.09
C THR A 331 10.99 0.89 14.64
N LEU A 332 10.53 2.07 14.23
CA LEU A 332 9.19 2.28 13.68
C LEU A 332 9.00 1.56 12.33
N LEU A 333 9.97 1.65 11.42
CA LEU A 333 9.93 0.94 10.14
C LEU A 333 10.00 -0.57 10.33
N HIS A 334 10.76 -1.05 11.29
CA HIS A 334 10.84 -2.46 11.65
C HIS A 334 9.49 -2.96 12.15
N GLU A 335 8.84 -2.23 13.06
CA GLU A 335 7.50 -2.56 13.55
C GLU A 335 6.48 -2.61 12.41
N ILE A 336 6.49 -1.62 11.49
CA ILE A 336 5.60 -1.65 10.32
C ILE A 336 5.85 -2.91 9.49
N LYS A 337 7.11 -3.23 9.23
CA LYS A 337 7.47 -4.40 8.43
C LYS A 337 7.05 -5.70 9.10
N GLU A 338 7.30 -5.85 10.40
CA GLU A 338 6.87 -7.03 11.15
C GLU A 338 5.35 -7.19 11.15
N LYS A 339 4.62 -6.13 11.43
CA LYS A 339 3.15 -6.19 11.53
C LYS A 339 2.45 -6.36 10.18
N PHE A 340 3.00 -5.82 9.12
CA PHE A 340 2.32 -5.79 7.82
C PHE A 340 2.95 -6.68 6.75
N ALA A 341 4.23 -6.97 6.78
CA ALA A 341 4.93 -7.67 5.70
C ALA A 341 5.65 -8.96 6.11
N ALA A 342 5.63 -9.30 7.40
CA ALA A 342 6.15 -10.58 7.87
C ALA A 342 5.16 -11.74 7.68
#